data_c5c5dd480594b64b85fdeffe84c03538
#
_entry.id   c5c5dd480594b64b85fdeffe84c03538
#
_cell.length_a   1.000
_cell.length_b   1.000
_cell.length_c   1.000
_cell.angle_alpha   90.00
_cell.angle_beta   90.00
_cell.angle_gamma   90.00
#
_symmetry.space_group_name_H-M   'P 1'
#
loop_
_entity.id
_entity.type
_entity.pdbx_description
1 polymer ?
#
loop_
_entity_poly.entity_id
_entity_poly.type
_entity_poly.pdbx_seq_one_letter_code
_entity_poly.pdbx_strand_id
1 'polypeptide(L)'
;MLAFVIVRSTTGSSNEAAVESTTTYTTVPPIVEDSVPVPVILGGPAALPPSGTAAIAQPATSKNEYTGTATFTVLGYTERAVCYSTTVPQGQNLVVTNINNGQKIKCLSVYSTLVPPGIAIVLHQSVFVKLADLIDAPIPVKITW
;
A
#
# COMPACT_ATOMS: atom_id res chain seq x y z
N MET A 1 35.62 27.07 32.21
CA MET A 1 36.51 26.05 31.59
C MET A 1 35.62 24.90 31.12
N LEU A 2 35.36 24.84 29.82
CA LEU A 2 34.58 23.76 29.21
C LEU A 2 35.58 22.80 28.51
N ALA A 3 35.63 21.55 28.97
CA ALA A 3 36.48 20.53 28.41
C ALA A 3 35.72 19.82 27.25
N PHE A 4 36.26 19.94 26.04
CA PHE A 4 35.80 19.19 24.86
C PHE A 4 36.49 17.82 24.85
N VAL A 5 35.70 16.76 24.90
CA VAL A 5 36.17 15.40 24.68
C VAL A 5 36.02 15.06 23.21
N ILE A 6 37.14 14.89 22.49
CA ILE A 6 37.18 14.42 21.10
C ILE A 6 37.30 12.91 21.12
N VAL A 7 36.25 12.20 20.69
CA VAL A 7 36.31 10.76 20.44
C VAL A 7 36.85 10.54 19.03
N ARG A 8 38.03 9.97 18.92
CA ARG A 8 38.61 9.51 17.64
C ARG A 8 38.07 8.12 17.33
N SER A 9 37.34 8.01 16.24
CA SER A 9 36.96 6.72 15.64
C SER A 9 38.16 6.14 14.89
N THR A 10 38.64 4.99 15.34
CA THR A 10 39.68 4.20 14.63
C THR A 10 39.00 3.41 13.51
N THR A 11 39.43 3.68 12.29
CA THR A 11 39.09 2.94 11.08
C THR A 11 39.71 1.53 11.14
N GLY A 12 38.87 0.51 11.25
CA GLY A 12 39.29 -0.88 11.11
C GLY A 12 39.51 -1.23 9.64
N SER A 13 40.72 -1.65 9.31
CA SER A 13 41.11 -2.19 8.03
C SER A 13 40.47 -3.56 7.82
N SER A 14 39.63 -3.70 6.81
CA SER A 14 39.13 -5.00 6.35
C SER A 14 40.15 -5.70 5.47
N ASN A 15 40.65 -6.83 5.95
CA ASN A 15 41.45 -7.77 5.16
C ASN A 15 40.54 -8.43 4.11
N GLU A 16 40.84 -8.16 2.87
CA GLU A 16 40.27 -8.81 1.70
C GLU A 16 40.96 -10.18 1.55
N ALA A 17 40.25 -11.24 1.94
CA ALA A 17 40.68 -12.60 1.67
C ALA A 17 40.30 -12.98 0.24
N ALA A 18 41.28 -13.06 -0.63
CA ALA A 18 41.10 -13.60 -1.98
C ALA A 18 40.75 -15.09 -1.89
N VAL A 19 39.54 -15.44 -2.27
CA VAL A 19 39.09 -16.82 -2.45
C VAL A 19 39.45 -17.21 -3.87
N GLU A 20 40.54 -18.01 -4.02
CA GLU A 20 40.86 -18.72 -5.26
C GLU A 20 39.74 -19.74 -5.54
N SER A 21 38.92 -19.45 -6.53
CA SER A 21 37.94 -20.41 -7.06
C SER A 21 38.67 -21.43 -7.95
N THR A 22 38.95 -22.58 -7.39
CA THR A 22 39.44 -23.74 -8.15
C THR A 22 38.24 -24.30 -8.93
N THR A 23 38.18 -24.00 -10.23
CA THR A 23 37.17 -24.53 -11.13
C THR A 23 37.53 -25.99 -11.48
N THR A 24 36.92 -26.93 -10.78
CA THR A 24 37.03 -28.35 -11.12
C THR A 24 36.10 -28.64 -12.29
N TYR A 25 36.65 -28.84 -13.49
CA TYR A 25 35.88 -29.30 -14.65
C TYR A 25 35.49 -30.76 -14.44
N THR A 26 34.26 -31.01 -14.02
CA THR A 26 33.70 -32.36 -14.06
C THR A 26 33.36 -32.68 -15.51
N THR A 27 34.05 -33.63 -16.09
CA THR A 27 33.74 -34.15 -17.42
C THR A 27 32.41 -34.84 -17.38
N VAL A 28 31.40 -34.19 -17.93
CA VAL A 28 30.05 -34.75 -18.08
C VAL A 28 30.14 -35.87 -19.15
N PRO A 29 29.71 -37.12 -18.86
CA PRO A 29 29.63 -38.15 -19.87
C PRO A 29 28.63 -37.70 -20.97
N PRO A 30 28.84 -38.19 -22.23
CA PRO A 30 27.98 -37.79 -23.33
C PRO A 30 26.52 -38.16 -23.01
N ILE A 31 25.70 -37.15 -23.09
CA ILE A 31 24.23 -37.33 -22.98
C ILE A 31 23.80 -38.21 -24.15
N VAL A 32 23.34 -39.42 -23.83
CA VAL A 32 22.62 -40.24 -24.78
C VAL A 32 21.37 -39.43 -25.13
N GLU A 33 21.23 -39.04 -26.40
CA GLU A 33 19.99 -38.43 -26.90
C GLU A 33 18.87 -39.43 -26.72
N ASP A 34 18.18 -39.30 -25.59
CA ASP A 34 16.92 -39.98 -25.37
C ASP A 34 15.94 -39.32 -26.36
N SER A 35 15.49 -40.12 -27.34
CA SER A 35 14.62 -39.62 -28.39
C SER A 35 13.34 -39.11 -27.74
N VAL A 36 13.21 -37.76 -27.70
CA VAL A 36 12.02 -37.09 -27.20
C VAL A 36 10.81 -37.64 -27.96
N PRO A 37 9.85 -38.27 -27.29
CA PRO A 37 8.66 -38.77 -27.97
C PRO A 37 7.93 -37.59 -28.64
N VAL A 38 7.70 -37.79 -29.96
CA VAL A 38 6.98 -36.78 -30.76
C VAL A 38 5.60 -36.57 -30.11
N PRO A 39 5.21 -35.34 -29.76
CA PRO A 39 3.94 -35.09 -29.14
C PRO A 39 2.82 -35.49 -30.12
N VAL A 40 2.05 -36.50 -29.74
CA VAL A 40 0.86 -36.91 -30.50
C VAL A 40 -0.20 -35.84 -30.25
N ILE A 41 -0.41 -34.98 -31.24
CA ILE A 41 -1.53 -34.04 -31.23
C ILE A 41 -2.80 -34.86 -31.47
N LEU A 42 -3.51 -35.18 -30.37
CA LEU A 42 -4.86 -35.71 -30.47
C LEU A 42 -5.74 -34.60 -31.04
N GLY A 43 -6.04 -34.71 -32.34
CA GLY A 43 -6.95 -33.80 -33.04
C GLY A 43 -8.36 -33.97 -32.49
N GLY A 44 -8.65 -33.36 -31.35
CA GLY A 44 -10.01 -33.13 -30.87
C GLY A 44 -10.68 -32.02 -31.66
N PRO A 45 -12.00 -31.96 -31.72
CA PRO A 45 -12.70 -30.83 -32.33
C PRO A 45 -12.23 -29.54 -31.66
N ALA A 46 -11.88 -28.53 -32.49
CA ALA A 46 -11.41 -27.23 -31.99
C ALA A 46 -12.41 -26.71 -30.97
N ALA A 47 -11.91 -26.43 -29.75
CA ALA A 47 -12.74 -25.86 -28.72
C ALA A 47 -13.26 -24.50 -29.26
N LEU A 48 -14.58 -24.35 -29.31
CA LEU A 48 -15.19 -23.09 -29.68
C LEU A 48 -14.72 -22.04 -28.70
N PRO A 49 -14.30 -20.85 -29.18
CA PRO A 49 -13.93 -19.77 -28.28
C PRO A 49 -15.13 -19.45 -27.37
N PRO A 50 -14.89 -19.21 -26.08
CA PRO A 50 -15.96 -18.87 -25.17
C PRO A 50 -16.69 -17.61 -25.67
N SER A 51 -17.91 -17.78 -26.16
CA SER A 51 -18.79 -16.69 -26.54
C SER A 51 -19.48 -16.16 -25.30
N GLY A 52 -18.85 -15.19 -24.67
CA GLY A 52 -19.39 -14.48 -23.53
C GLY A 52 -18.51 -13.29 -23.21
N THR A 53 -19.12 -12.13 -23.06
CA THR A 53 -18.45 -10.97 -22.50
C THR A 53 -18.30 -11.25 -21.00
N ALA A 54 -17.07 -11.45 -20.52
CA ALA A 54 -16.81 -11.49 -19.08
C ALA A 54 -17.18 -10.13 -18.49
N ALA A 55 -18.38 -9.98 -17.98
CA ALA A 55 -18.74 -8.83 -17.18
C ALA A 55 -18.00 -9.01 -15.84
N ILE A 56 -16.88 -8.31 -15.71
CA ILE A 56 -16.27 -8.08 -14.40
C ILE A 56 -17.29 -7.21 -13.65
N ALA A 57 -18.05 -7.82 -12.75
CA ALA A 57 -18.92 -7.10 -11.84
C ALA A 57 -18.01 -6.31 -10.88
N GLN A 58 -17.54 -5.14 -11.29
CA GLN A 58 -17.09 -4.14 -10.34
C GLN A 58 -18.33 -3.75 -9.54
N PRO A 59 -18.30 -3.86 -8.19
CA PRO A 59 -19.36 -3.30 -7.37
C PRO A 59 -19.52 -1.85 -7.79
N ALA A 60 -20.72 -1.48 -8.23
CA ALA A 60 -21.02 -0.10 -8.61
C ALA A 60 -20.69 0.78 -7.41
N THR A 61 -19.55 1.47 -7.47
CA THR A 61 -19.22 2.49 -6.48
C THR A 61 -20.34 3.53 -6.60
N SER A 62 -21.19 3.63 -5.59
CA SER A 62 -22.18 4.70 -5.56
C SER A 62 -21.43 5.99 -5.75
N LYS A 63 -21.90 6.89 -6.61
CA LYS A 63 -21.17 8.10 -7.05
C LYS A 63 -20.68 8.99 -5.91
N ASN A 64 -21.13 8.75 -4.69
CA ASN A 64 -20.89 9.55 -3.50
C ASN A 64 -20.32 8.73 -2.33
N GLU A 65 -19.55 7.69 -2.64
CA GLU A 65 -18.94 6.83 -1.63
C GLU A 65 -17.52 6.45 -2.00
N TYR A 66 -16.61 6.45 -1.00
CA TYR A 66 -15.24 6.00 -1.11
C TYR A 66 -14.83 5.22 0.15
N THR A 67 -14.12 4.11 -0.03
CA THR A 67 -13.55 3.34 1.08
C THR A 67 -12.04 3.46 1.04
N GLY A 68 -11.44 3.76 2.18
CA GLY A 68 -9.99 3.93 2.30
C GLY A 68 -9.56 3.95 3.76
N THR A 69 -8.42 4.56 4.02
CA THR A 69 -7.84 4.68 5.36
C THR A 69 -7.84 6.12 5.85
N ALA A 70 -8.06 6.30 7.15
CA ALA A 70 -7.99 7.58 7.83
C ALA A 70 -6.84 7.59 8.84
N THR A 71 -6.15 8.71 8.92
CA THR A 71 -5.17 9.02 9.97
C THR A 71 -5.41 10.41 10.52
N PHE A 72 -4.53 10.87 11.43
CA PHE A 72 -4.68 12.18 12.06
C PHE A 72 -3.43 13.04 11.91
N THR A 73 -3.63 14.33 12.15
CA THR A 73 -2.57 15.35 12.28
C THR A 73 -2.85 16.24 13.47
N VAL A 74 -1.79 16.80 14.03
CA VAL A 74 -1.88 17.84 15.08
C VAL A 74 -1.97 19.24 14.48
N LEU A 75 -1.73 19.34 13.16
CA LEU A 75 -1.78 20.59 12.41
C LEU A 75 -3.17 20.81 11.81
N GLY A 76 -3.59 22.05 11.68
CA GLY A 76 -4.81 22.43 10.99
C GLY A 76 -5.85 23.10 11.87
N TYR A 77 -7.07 23.19 11.36
CA TYR A 77 -8.18 23.88 12.03
C TYR A 77 -8.75 23.04 13.18
N THR A 78 -8.83 23.64 14.35
CA THR A 78 -9.42 23.02 15.56
C THR A 78 -10.88 23.43 15.80
N GLU A 79 -11.31 24.58 15.31
CA GLU A 79 -12.64 25.14 15.55
C GLU A 79 -13.74 24.49 14.71
N ARG A 80 -13.37 23.92 13.56
CA ARG A 80 -14.29 23.22 12.67
C ARG A 80 -13.77 21.82 12.36
N ALA A 81 -14.67 20.86 12.25
CA ALA A 81 -14.33 19.54 11.77
C ALA A 81 -13.98 19.61 10.27
N VAL A 82 -12.70 19.68 9.96
CA VAL A 82 -12.14 19.68 8.61
C VAL A 82 -11.47 18.33 8.34
N CYS A 83 -11.69 17.82 7.14
CA CYS A 83 -11.05 16.60 6.63
C CYS A 83 -10.17 16.95 5.44
N TYR A 84 -8.90 16.59 5.53
CA TYR A 84 -7.93 16.78 4.45
C TYR A 84 -7.94 15.55 3.56
N SER A 85 -8.24 15.72 2.28
CA SER A 85 -8.25 14.61 1.32
C SER A 85 -7.80 15.08 -0.07
N THR A 86 -7.26 14.13 -0.84
CA THR A 86 -6.93 14.31 -2.25
C THR A 86 -7.85 13.50 -3.17
N THR A 87 -8.70 12.62 -2.61
CA THR A 87 -9.50 11.64 -3.35
C THR A 87 -10.98 11.98 -3.42
N VAL A 88 -11.49 12.75 -2.48
CA VAL A 88 -12.91 13.16 -2.46
C VAL A 88 -13.09 14.59 -2.95
N PRO A 89 -14.27 14.97 -3.47
CA PRO A 89 -14.55 16.34 -3.91
C PRO A 89 -14.37 17.33 -2.77
N GLN A 90 -13.77 18.49 -3.10
CA GLN A 90 -13.52 19.57 -2.14
C GLN A 90 -14.79 20.38 -1.87
N GLY A 91 -14.84 21.01 -0.70
CA GLY A 91 -15.96 21.86 -0.30
C GLY A 91 -17.22 21.10 0.00
N GLN A 92 -17.19 19.77 0.06
CA GLN A 92 -18.34 18.92 0.39
C GLN A 92 -18.36 18.56 1.87
N ASN A 93 -19.56 18.43 2.41
CA ASN A 93 -19.74 17.86 3.74
C ASN A 93 -19.64 16.34 3.64
N LEU A 94 -18.62 15.77 4.28
CA LEU A 94 -18.38 14.34 4.32
C LEU A 94 -18.93 13.73 5.59
N VAL A 95 -19.39 12.48 5.48
CA VAL A 95 -19.62 11.60 6.62
C VAL A 95 -18.56 10.53 6.58
N VAL A 96 -17.67 10.52 7.56
CA VAL A 96 -16.61 9.51 7.71
C VAL A 96 -17.08 8.50 8.75
N THR A 97 -17.14 7.25 8.37
CA THR A 97 -17.54 6.12 9.22
C THR A 97 -16.35 5.20 9.43
N ASN A 98 -15.97 4.94 10.66
CA ASN A 98 -15.02 3.89 10.98
C ASN A 98 -15.67 2.52 10.77
N ILE A 99 -15.07 1.69 9.91
CA ILE A 99 -15.63 0.38 9.54
C ILE A 99 -15.57 -0.61 10.70
N ASN A 100 -14.57 -0.47 11.59
CA ASN A 100 -14.35 -1.42 12.68
C ASN A 100 -15.38 -1.28 13.82
N ASN A 101 -15.80 -0.04 14.14
CA ASN A 101 -16.67 0.23 15.28
C ASN A 101 -17.98 0.96 14.94
N GLY A 102 -18.15 1.38 13.68
CA GLY A 102 -19.35 2.08 13.21
C GLY A 102 -19.46 3.55 13.64
N GLN A 103 -18.49 4.10 14.37
CA GLN A 103 -18.49 5.51 14.77
C GLN A 103 -18.43 6.43 13.55
N LYS A 104 -19.12 7.56 13.64
CA LYS A 104 -19.28 8.50 12.52
C LYS A 104 -18.98 9.92 12.95
N ILE A 105 -18.36 10.66 12.03
CA ILE A 105 -18.17 12.11 12.15
C ILE A 105 -18.62 12.80 10.87
N LYS A 106 -18.96 14.08 10.98
CA LYS A 106 -19.18 14.97 9.83
C LYS A 106 -18.04 15.98 9.77
N CYS A 107 -17.52 16.22 8.58
CA CYS A 107 -16.44 17.19 8.35
C CYS A 107 -16.55 17.80 6.96
N LEU A 108 -15.95 18.98 6.79
CA LEU A 108 -15.82 19.65 5.51
C LEU A 108 -14.57 19.17 4.79
N SER A 109 -14.69 18.73 3.54
CA SER A 109 -13.57 18.32 2.72
C SER A 109 -12.74 19.52 2.28
N VAL A 110 -11.44 19.47 2.56
CA VAL A 110 -10.44 20.47 2.13
C VAL A 110 -9.29 19.77 1.47
N TYR A 111 -8.80 20.32 0.37
CA TYR A 111 -7.60 19.82 -0.29
C TYR A 111 -6.36 20.05 0.56
N SER A 112 -5.50 19.05 0.63
CA SER A 112 -4.18 19.20 1.26
C SER A 112 -3.17 18.26 0.61
N THR A 113 -2.00 18.80 0.33
CA THR A 113 -0.83 18.03 -0.12
C THR A 113 -0.15 17.28 1.03
N LEU A 114 -0.57 17.51 2.27
CA LEU A 114 -0.05 16.83 3.47
C LEU A 114 -0.66 15.44 3.70
N VAL A 115 -1.55 14.99 2.80
CA VAL A 115 -2.13 13.65 2.86
C VAL A 115 -1.07 12.64 2.41
N PRO A 116 -0.64 11.71 3.27
CA PRO A 116 0.37 10.72 2.91
C PRO A 116 -0.13 9.77 1.81
N PRO A 117 0.75 9.21 0.98
CA PRO A 117 0.38 8.17 0.02
C PRO A 117 -0.30 6.98 0.71
N GLY A 118 -1.40 6.49 0.12
CA GLY A 118 -2.16 5.36 0.67
C GLY A 118 -3.18 5.75 1.76
N ILE A 119 -3.20 7.01 2.20
CA ILE A 119 -4.21 7.55 3.11
C ILE A 119 -5.28 8.28 2.30
N ALA A 120 -6.54 7.96 2.56
CA ALA A 120 -7.68 8.60 1.90
C ALA A 120 -8.04 9.95 2.53
N ILE A 121 -7.90 10.03 3.85
CA ILE A 121 -8.33 11.20 4.61
C ILE A 121 -7.46 11.40 5.86
N VAL A 122 -7.13 12.65 6.15
CA VAL A 122 -6.43 13.07 7.37
C VAL A 122 -7.35 14.00 8.17
N LEU A 123 -7.50 13.71 9.44
CA LEU A 123 -8.33 14.45 10.38
C LEU A 123 -7.47 15.19 11.39
N HIS A 124 -7.96 16.30 11.94
CA HIS A 124 -7.33 16.83 13.13
C HIS A 124 -7.49 15.85 14.31
N GLN A 125 -6.48 15.76 15.17
CA GLN A 125 -6.47 14.83 16.32
C GLN A 125 -7.75 14.91 17.15
N SER A 126 -8.26 16.11 17.45
CA SER A 126 -9.49 16.31 18.23
C SER A 126 -10.76 15.76 17.56
N VAL A 127 -10.73 15.58 16.25
CA VAL A 127 -11.82 15.00 15.46
C VAL A 127 -11.66 13.49 15.36
N PHE A 128 -10.42 13.02 15.17
CA PHE A 128 -10.11 11.60 15.03
C PHE A 128 -10.47 10.81 16.29
N VAL A 129 -10.26 11.36 17.49
CA VAL A 129 -10.60 10.68 18.77
C VAL A 129 -12.11 10.38 18.92
N LYS A 130 -12.96 10.98 18.08
CA LYS A 130 -14.39 10.64 18.02
C LYS A 130 -14.69 9.41 17.16
N LEU A 131 -13.71 8.95 16.37
CA LEU A 131 -13.81 7.77 15.51
C LEU A 131 -13.10 6.55 16.12
N ALA A 132 -11.95 6.77 16.74
CA ALA A 132 -11.10 5.73 17.31
C ALA A 132 -10.04 6.35 18.24
N ASP A 133 -9.36 5.51 19.01
CA ASP A 133 -8.19 5.93 19.76
C ASP A 133 -7.02 6.26 18.80
N LEU A 134 -6.16 7.20 19.20
CA LEU A 134 -5.05 7.65 18.35
C LEU A 134 -4.05 6.54 18.05
N ILE A 135 -3.92 5.56 18.95
CA ILE A 135 -3.02 4.42 18.80
C ILE A 135 -3.48 3.45 17.69
N ASP A 136 -4.76 3.48 17.33
CA ASP A 136 -5.34 2.61 16.31
C ASP A 136 -5.08 3.13 14.88
N ALA A 137 -4.58 4.36 14.73
CA ALA A 137 -4.30 4.93 13.42
C ALA A 137 -3.18 4.18 12.66
N PRO A 138 -3.35 3.95 11.35
CA PRO A 138 -4.47 4.31 10.49
C PRO A 138 -5.65 3.33 10.57
N ILE A 139 -6.89 3.84 10.54
CA ILE A 139 -8.12 3.03 10.60
C ILE A 139 -8.82 2.93 9.24
N PRO A 140 -9.51 1.81 8.94
CA PRO A 140 -10.33 1.69 7.74
C PRO A 140 -11.61 2.52 7.88
N VAL A 141 -11.91 3.31 6.86
CA VAL A 141 -13.08 4.19 6.86
C VAL A 141 -13.87 4.12 5.55
N LYS A 142 -15.17 4.33 5.69
CA LYS A 142 -16.09 4.60 4.60
C LYS A 142 -16.44 6.08 4.62
N ILE A 143 -16.26 6.76 3.50
CA ILE A 143 -16.50 8.19 3.31
C ILE A 143 -17.69 8.34 2.38
N THR A 144 -18.67 9.15 2.76
CA THR A 144 -19.84 9.46 1.92
C THR A 144 -20.06 10.98 1.86
N TRP A 145 -20.55 11.51 0.72
CA TRP A 145 -20.83 12.94 0.50
C TRP A 145 -22.05 13.20 -0.34
#